data_0d63278e8576743b5c7fbc503b227007
#
_entry.id   0d63278e8576743b5c7fbc503b227007
#
_cell.length_a   1.000
_cell.length_b   1.000
_cell.length_c   1.000
_cell.angle_alpha   90.00
_cell.angle_beta   90.00
_cell.angle_gamma   90.00
#
_symmetry.space_group_name_H-M   'P 1'
#
loop_
_entity.id
_entity.type
_entity.pdbx_description
1 polymer ?
#
loop_
_entity_poly.entity_id
_entity_poly.type
_entity_poly.pdbx_seq_one_letter_code
_entity_poly.pdbx_strand_id
1 'polypeptide(L)'
;GIETLDFQHLKSVGSKGSPMSADTCRLLQHRFPDTQVISLSGGTDVCTAFVGGQPEMKVVPGEIQCKMLGAPVEVWNTLGDKILNQAGELVLSKPFLSMPIGLWGDQDNRLIQASYYGMYPQVWNHGDWATENNTGGFIIHGRSDATLNRQGVRIGTAEIYNSLNTRKNLNDSLVIHLTNDKQDSLLLFVVAQAEVDEKEIMAQLRKQCSPRHVPDHIIRVPEIPYTLSGKKVEIPIKRVLMGASIDNVLRLDSLRNPDSIKCFVDYAKSKPFT
;
A
#
# COMPACT_ATOMS: atom_id res chain seq x y z
N GLY A 1 -24.85 9.57 10.90
CA GLY A 1 -23.95 8.59 10.30
C GLY A 1 -24.67 7.60 9.36
N ILE A 2 -23.97 6.58 8.92
CA ILE A 2 -24.53 5.51 8.07
C ILE A 2 -25.61 4.65 8.75
N GLU A 3 -25.76 4.74 10.06
CA GLU A 3 -26.71 3.96 10.84
C GLU A 3 -28.19 4.26 10.52
N THR A 4 -28.45 5.43 9.93
CA THR A 4 -29.78 5.88 9.55
C THR A 4 -30.14 5.64 8.08
N LEU A 5 -29.20 5.09 7.30
CA LEU A 5 -29.40 4.82 5.88
C LEU A 5 -29.98 3.42 5.66
N ASP A 6 -30.86 3.30 4.68
CA ASP A 6 -31.40 2.03 4.22
C ASP A 6 -30.48 1.39 3.17
N PHE A 7 -30.01 0.18 3.45
CA PHE A 7 -29.09 -0.57 2.61
C PHE A 7 -29.73 -1.85 2.00
N GLN A 8 -31.07 -2.00 2.00
CA GLN A 8 -31.75 -3.21 1.52
C GLN A 8 -31.41 -3.58 0.07
N HIS A 9 -31.03 -2.58 -0.75
CA HIS A 9 -30.66 -2.80 -2.15
C HIS A 9 -29.17 -2.85 -2.41
N LEU A 10 -28.34 -2.76 -1.36
CA LEU A 10 -26.89 -2.82 -1.50
C LEU A 10 -26.45 -4.25 -1.84
N LYS A 11 -25.87 -4.45 -3.04
CA LYS A 11 -25.41 -5.76 -3.53
C LYS A 11 -23.94 -6.00 -3.29
N SER A 12 -23.13 -4.95 -3.34
CA SER A 12 -21.68 -5.05 -3.11
C SER A 12 -21.09 -3.79 -2.50
N VAL A 13 -20.02 -3.96 -1.74
CA VAL A 13 -19.16 -2.88 -1.23
C VAL A 13 -17.76 -3.12 -1.76
N GLY A 14 -17.25 -2.19 -2.57
CA GLY A 14 -15.90 -2.24 -3.14
C GLY A 14 -14.90 -1.44 -2.33
N SER A 15 -13.71 -2.00 -2.12
CA SER A 15 -12.56 -1.31 -1.52
C SER A 15 -11.36 -1.35 -2.44
N LYS A 16 -10.70 -0.20 -2.63
CA LYS A 16 -9.49 -0.04 -3.44
C LYS A 16 -8.56 1.02 -2.85
N GLY A 17 -7.32 1.06 -3.34
CA GLY A 17 -6.35 2.12 -3.02
C GLY A 17 -5.43 1.79 -1.84
N SER A 18 -5.88 0.98 -0.91
CA SER A 18 -5.08 0.39 0.15
C SER A 18 -5.54 -1.04 0.42
N PRO A 19 -4.66 -1.94 0.89
CA PRO A 19 -5.06 -3.28 1.26
C PRO A 19 -6.15 -3.26 2.34
N MET A 20 -7.23 -4.01 2.14
CA MET A 20 -8.28 -4.18 3.14
C MET A 20 -7.82 -5.17 4.20
N SER A 21 -7.81 -4.77 5.47
CA SER A 21 -7.50 -5.70 6.57
C SER A 21 -8.59 -6.77 6.72
N ALA A 22 -8.20 -7.95 7.23
CA ALA A 22 -9.14 -9.02 7.52
C ALA A 22 -10.24 -8.57 8.50
N ASP A 23 -9.89 -7.75 9.48
CA ASP A 23 -10.86 -7.26 10.47
C ASP A 23 -11.86 -6.27 9.86
N THR A 24 -11.39 -5.37 8.99
CA THR A 24 -12.29 -4.48 8.23
C THR A 24 -13.24 -5.29 7.35
N CYS A 25 -12.72 -6.32 6.68
CA CYS A 25 -13.56 -7.20 5.85
C CYS A 25 -14.64 -7.91 6.70
N ARG A 26 -14.27 -8.50 7.86
CA ARG A 26 -15.22 -9.15 8.78
C ARG A 26 -16.25 -8.16 9.33
N LEU A 27 -15.84 -6.94 9.67
CA LEU A 27 -16.75 -5.89 10.12
C LEU A 27 -17.79 -5.56 9.05
N LEU A 28 -17.36 -5.40 7.80
CA LEU A 28 -18.27 -5.14 6.68
C LEU A 28 -19.22 -6.32 6.41
N GLN A 29 -18.72 -7.56 6.44
CA GLN A 29 -19.54 -8.76 6.30
C GLN A 29 -20.56 -8.89 7.43
N HIS A 30 -20.19 -8.56 8.66
CA HIS A 30 -21.13 -8.57 9.79
C HIS A 30 -22.17 -7.46 9.66
N ARG A 31 -21.78 -6.27 9.22
CA ARG A 31 -22.68 -5.12 9.07
C ARG A 31 -23.64 -5.26 7.87
N PHE A 32 -23.21 -5.92 6.82
CA PHE A 32 -23.92 -6.12 5.56
C PHE A 32 -23.89 -7.60 5.15
N PRO A 33 -24.63 -8.48 5.84
CA PRO A 33 -24.49 -9.94 5.66
C PRO A 33 -24.88 -10.43 4.26
N ASP A 34 -25.82 -9.74 3.60
CA ASP A 34 -26.30 -10.08 2.25
C ASP A 34 -25.54 -9.33 1.14
N THR A 35 -24.46 -8.64 1.49
CA THR A 35 -23.69 -7.78 0.58
C THR A 35 -22.31 -8.38 0.33
N GLN A 36 -21.92 -8.50 -0.92
CA GLN A 36 -20.57 -8.95 -1.25
C GLN A 36 -19.54 -7.86 -0.95
N VAL A 37 -18.54 -8.20 -0.13
CA VAL A 37 -17.39 -7.33 0.12
C VAL A 37 -16.30 -7.64 -0.91
N ILE A 38 -15.96 -6.67 -1.76
CA ILE A 38 -15.01 -6.82 -2.84
C ILE A 38 -13.78 -5.97 -2.53
N SER A 39 -12.60 -6.60 -2.38
CA SER A 39 -11.32 -5.91 -2.44
C SER A 39 -10.73 -6.06 -3.84
N LEU A 40 -10.05 -5.01 -4.34
CA LEU A 40 -9.44 -5.07 -5.67
C LEU A 40 -8.12 -4.29 -5.72
N SER A 41 -7.20 -4.76 -6.57
CA SER A 41 -5.99 -4.04 -6.95
C SER A 41 -5.87 -3.93 -8.47
N GLY A 42 -5.39 -2.78 -8.91
CA GLY A 42 -5.16 -2.43 -10.31
C GLY A 42 -4.56 -1.05 -10.43
N GLY A 43 -4.45 -0.53 -11.64
CA GLY A 43 -3.74 0.72 -11.90
C GLY A 43 -4.55 1.74 -12.70
N THR A 44 -4.29 3.02 -12.45
CA THR A 44 -4.87 4.11 -13.22
C THR A 44 -4.40 4.06 -14.67
N ASP A 45 -3.12 3.82 -14.92
CA ASP A 45 -2.54 3.83 -16.26
C ASP A 45 -3.01 2.66 -17.13
N VAL A 46 -3.32 1.52 -16.51
CA VAL A 46 -3.95 0.38 -17.21
C VAL A 46 -5.48 0.42 -17.16
N CYS A 47 -6.05 1.43 -16.51
CA CYS A 47 -7.49 1.74 -16.45
C CYS A 47 -8.38 0.55 -16.02
N THR A 48 -7.86 -0.39 -15.20
CA THR A 48 -8.59 -1.57 -14.75
C THR A 48 -8.02 -2.15 -13.46
N ALA A 49 -8.77 -3.11 -12.87
CA ALA A 49 -8.26 -4.00 -11.84
C ALA A 49 -7.66 -5.28 -12.45
N PHE A 50 -6.63 -5.83 -11.83
CA PHE A 50 -6.00 -7.11 -12.20
C PHE A 50 -6.53 -8.26 -11.37
N VAL A 51 -6.76 -7.97 -10.09
CA VAL A 51 -7.32 -8.88 -9.11
C VAL A 51 -8.51 -8.22 -8.44
N GLY A 52 -9.53 -8.99 -8.16
CA GLY A 52 -10.79 -8.46 -7.63
C GLY A 52 -11.73 -9.55 -7.15
N GLY A 53 -13.01 -9.22 -7.09
CA GLY A 53 -14.06 -10.12 -6.63
C GLY A 53 -14.90 -10.71 -7.75
N GLN A 54 -15.45 -11.88 -7.48
CA GLN A 54 -16.46 -12.54 -8.28
C GLN A 54 -17.66 -12.88 -7.38
N PRO A 55 -18.92 -12.62 -7.81
CA PRO A 55 -20.10 -12.80 -6.96
C PRO A 55 -20.28 -14.20 -6.38
N GLU A 56 -19.93 -15.23 -7.14
CA GLU A 56 -20.12 -16.63 -6.76
C GLU A 56 -18.98 -17.19 -5.90
N MET A 57 -17.89 -16.45 -5.75
CA MET A 57 -16.74 -16.89 -4.95
C MET A 57 -16.87 -16.41 -3.51
N LYS A 58 -16.47 -17.29 -2.57
CA LYS A 58 -16.41 -16.93 -1.17
C LYS A 58 -15.38 -15.82 -0.93
N VAL A 59 -15.77 -14.83 -0.15
CA VAL A 59 -14.87 -13.77 0.34
C VAL A 59 -14.07 -14.31 1.52
N VAL A 60 -12.74 -14.35 1.38
CA VAL A 60 -11.81 -14.69 2.46
C VAL A 60 -11.28 -13.38 3.05
N PRO A 61 -11.51 -13.08 4.34
CA PRO A 61 -11.04 -11.83 4.94
C PRO A 61 -9.52 -11.66 4.84
N GLY A 62 -9.08 -10.52 4.30
CA GLY A 62 -7.66 -10.22 4.08
C GLY A 62 -7.13 -10.64 2.71
N GLU A 63 -7.93 -11.31 1.89
CA GLU A 63 -7.58 -11.73 0.54
C GLU A 63 -8.44 -11.03 -0.51
N ILE A 64 -7.89 -10.87 -1.71
CA ILE A 64 -8.62 -10.56 -2.94
C ILE A 64 -8.94 -11.89 -3.60
N GLN A 65 -10.19 -12.11 -3.98
CA GLN A 65 -10.71 -13.42 -4.34
C GLN A 65 -10.04 -14.11 -5.53
N CYS A 66 -9.77 -13.36 -6.61
CA CYS A 66 -9.27 -13.96 -7.85
C CYS A 66 -8.67 -12.95 -8.82
N LYS A 67 -8.06 -13.48 -9.89
CA LYS A 67 -7.70 -12.71 -11.08
C LYS A 67 -8.95 -12.22 -11.80
N MET A 68 -8.91 -10.98 -12.28
CA MET A 68 -9.96 -10.46 -13.14
C MET A 68 -9.92 -11.15 -14.51
N LEU A 69 -11.08 -11.23 -15.15
CA LEU A 69 -11.24 -11.93 -16.43
C LEU A 69 -10.26 -11.38 -17.49
N GLY A 70 -9.46 -12.28 -18.05
CA GLY A 70 -8.46 -11.95 -19.06
C GLY A 70 -7.18 -11.28 -18.54
N ALA A 71 -7.08 -10.98 -17.24
CA ALA A 71 -5.87 -10.40 -16.67
C ALA A 71 -4.76 -11.46 -16.50
N PRO A 72 -3.62 -11.34 -17.21
CA PRO A 72 -2.51 -12.29 -17.11
C PRO A 72 -1.62 -11.98 -15.91
N VAL A 73 -2.22 -11.82 -14.73
CA VAL A 73 -1.53 -11.42 -13.52
C VAL A 73 -0.86 -12.62 -12.85
N GLU A 74 0.36 -12.40 -12.38
CA GLU A 74 1.19 -13.38 -11.67
C GLU A 74 1.98 -12.68 -10.56
N VAL A 75 2.55 -13.47 -9.65
CA VAL A 75 3.52 -13.01 -8.65
C VAL A 75 4.87 -13.61 -9.00
N TRP A 76 5.89 -12.76 -9.16
CA TRP A 76 7.22 -13.16 -9.57
C TRP A 76 8.28 -12.84 -8.52
N ASN A 77 9.31 -13.69 -8.43
CA ASN A 77 10.51 -13.40 -7.67
C ASN A 77 11.43 -12.43 -8.44
N THR A 78 12.52 -11.98 -7.82
CA THR A 78 13.48 -11.05 -8.43
C THR A 78 14.23 -11.64 -9.64
N LEU A 79 14.19 -12.95 -9.83
CA LEU A 79 14.80 -13.64 -10.99
C LEU A 79 13.86 -13.73 -12.19
N GLY A 80 12.58 -13.33 -12.02
CA GLY A 80 11.57 -13.42 -13.08
C GLY A 80 10.82 -14.75 -13.12
N ASP A 81 10.93 -15.57 -12.06
CA ASP A 81 10.18 -16.81 -11.97
C ASP A 81 8.84 -16.58 -11.27
N LYS A 82 7.79 -17.23 -11.77
CA LYS A 82 6.49 -17.28 -11.11
C LYS A 82 6.59 -18.05 -9.79
N ILE A 83 6.03 -17.47 -8.72
CA ILE A 83 5.99 -18.07 -7.39
C ILE A 83 4.55 -18.13 -6.85
N LEU A 84 4.30 -19.10 -5.96
CA LEU A 84 3.04 -19.26 -5.22
C LEU A 84 3.33 -19.36 -3.72
N ASN A 85 2.40 -18.89 -2.90
CA ASN A 85 2.49 -18.87 -1.43
C ASN A 85 3.74 -18.14 -0.89
N GLN A 86 4.35 -17.33 -1.70
CA GLN A 86 5.48 -16.48 -1.34
C GLN A 86 5.22 -15.07 -1.85
N ALA A 87 5.73 -14.09 -1.13
CA ALA A 87 5.59 -12.70 -1.52
C ALA A 87 6.60 -12.33 -2.63
N GLY A 88 6.13 -11.62 -3.63
CA GLY A 88 6.89 -11.18 -4.80
C GLY A 88 6.26 -9.97 -5.48
N GLU A 89 6.77 -9.62 -6.65
CA GLU A 89 6.27 -8.53 -7.48
C GLU A 89 5.00 -8.94 -8.23
N LEU A 90 3.95 -8.13 -8.14
CA LEU A 90 2.74 -8.32 -8.96
C LEU A 90 3.02 -7.85 -10.38
N VAL A 91 2.91 -8.77 -11.34
CA VAL A 91 3.22 -8.48 -12.74
C VAL A 91 2.05 -8.86 -13.65
N LEU A 92 2.00 -8.22 -14.84
CA LEU A 92 1.23 -8.72 -15.96
C LEU A 92 2.20 -9.41 -16.91
N SER A 93 2.14 -10.73 -16.94
CA SER A 93 3.11 -11.58 -17.68
C SER A 93 2.91 -11.58 -19.19
N LYS A 94 1.81 -11.00 -19.68
CA LYS A 94 1.47 -10.89 -21.12
C LYS A 94 0.82 -9.54 -21.40
N PRO A 95 0.77 -9.09 -22.66
CA PRO A 95 -0.01 -7.92 -23.05
C PRO A 95 -1.46 -8.01 -22.63
N PHE A 96 -2.02 -6.89 -22.20
CA PHE A 96 -3.39 -6.79 -21.73
C PHE A 96 -4.11 -5.63 -22.45
N LEU A 97 -5.40 -5.80 -22.73
CA LEU A 97 -6.15 -4.91 -23.63
C LEU A 97 -6.15 -3.43 -23.24
N SER A 98 -6.12 -3.14 -21.95
CA SER A 98 -6.16 -1.76 -21.43
C SER A 98 -4.78 -1.20 -21.09
N MET A 99 -3.68 -1.90 -21.44
CA MET A 99 -2.34 -1.34 -21.27
C MET A 99 -2.17 -0.07 -22.11
N PRO A 100 -1.57 0.99 -21.53
CA PRO A 100 -1.30 2.20 -22.28
C PRO A 100 -0.28 1.93 -23.39
N ILE A 101 -0.47 2.58 -24.52
CA ILE A 101 0.48 2.58 -25.64
C ILE A 101 1.66 3.53 -25.41
N GLY A 102 1.57 4.39 -24.42
CA GLY A 102 2.57 5.37 -24.02
C GLY A 102 2.02 6.31 -22.94
N LEU A 103 2.87 7.12 -22.35
CA LEU A 103 2.49 8.16 -21.39
C LEU A 103 2.48 9.51 -22.08
N TRP A 104 1.60 10.43 -21.65
CA TRP A 104 1.52 11.75 -22.22
C TRP A 104 2.83 12.52 -22.05
N GLY A 105 3.39 13.03 -23.16
CA GLY A 105 4.66 13.73 -23.16
C GLY A 105 5.92 12.84 -23.14
N ASP A 106 5.78 11.53 -23.10
CA ASP A 106 6.89 10.57 -23.11
C ASP A 106 7.21 10.12 -24.54
N GLN A 107 7.77 11.02 -25.35
CA GLN A 107 8.01 10.80 -26.78
C GLN A 107 8.97 9.61 -27.06
N ASP A 108 9.92 9.38 -26.17
CA ASP A 108 10.94 8.31 -26.28
C ASP A 108 10.57 7.03 -25.52
N ASN A 109 9.39 6.97 -24.93
CA ASN A 109 8.93 5.88 -24.06
C ASN A 109 9.83 5.62 -22.84
N ARG A 110 10.68 6.57 -22.43
CA ARG A 110 11.62 6.41 -21.31
C ARG A 110 10.91 6.33 -19.97
N LEU A 111 9.87 7.13 -19.78
CA LEU A 111 9.12 7.13 -18.52
C LEU A 111 8.34 5.84 -18.34
N ILE A 112 7.62 5.37 -19.38
CA ILE A 112 6.87 4.12 -19.31
C ILE A 112 7.80 2.93 -19.15
N GLN A 113 8.95 2.93 -19.84
CA GLN A 113 9.96 1.87 -19.70
C GLN A 113 10.55 1.84 -18.27
N ALA A 114 10.94 2.98 -17.73
CA ALA A 114 11.48 3.06 -16.37
C ALA A 114 10.42 2.71 -15.31
N SER A 115 9.16 3.10 -15.53
CA SER A 115 8.08 2.89 -14.53
C SER A 115 7.60 1.46 -14.45
N TYR A 116 7.52 0.74 -15.57
CA TYR A 116 6.82 -0.54 -15.64
C TYR A 116 7.62 -1.70 -16.21
N TYR A 117 8.70 -1.44 -16.95
CA TYR A 117 9.49 -2.49 -17.63
C TYR A 117 10.95 -2.53 -17.20
N GLY A 118 11.36 -1.67 -16.25
CA GLY A 118 12.74 -1.56 -15.83
C GLY A 118 13.25 -2.79 -15.06
N MET A 119 12.38 -3.47 -14.33
CA MET A 119 12.76 -4.65 -13.54
C MET A 119 12.74 -5.95 -14.37
N TYR A 120 11.69 -6.12 -15.16
CA TYR A 120 11.51 -7.29 -16.03
C TYR A 120 11.28 -6.81 -17.47
N PRO A 121 12.24 -7.00 -18.37
CA PRO A 121 12.09 -6.60 -19.76
C PRO A 121 10.83 -7.20 -20.40
N GLN A 122 10.00 -6.37 -21.03
CA GLN A 122 8.75 -6.73 -21.71
C GLN A 122 7.62 -7.25 -20.80
N VAL A 123 7.79 -7.24 -19.47
CA VAL A 123 6.76 -7.62 -18.51
C VAL A 123 6.40 -6.42 -17.66
N TRP A 124 5.11 -6.11 -17.59
CA TRP A 124 4.60 -5.01 -16.79
C TRP A 124 4.75 -5.32 -15.31
N ASN A 125 5.68 -4.66 -14.64
CA ASN A 125 5.77 -4.68 -13.18
C ASN A 125 4.84 -3.60 -12.61
N HIS A 126 3.81 -4.03 -11.89
CA HIS A 126 2.83 -3.07 -11.34
C HIS A 126 3.36 -2.28 -10.15
N GLY A 127 4.37 -2.81 -9.49
CA GLY A 127 4.96 -2.19 -8.30
C GLY A 127 4.14 -2.42 -7.02
N ASP A 128 3.33 -3.47 -6.98
CA ASP A 128 2.72 -4.00 -5.77
C ASP A 128 3.46 -5.26 -5.31
N TRP A 129 3.71 -5.36 -4.00
CA TRP A 129 4.25 -6.55 -3.35
C TRP A 129 3.09 -7.43 -2.91
N ALA A 130 3.01 -8.64 -3.45
CA ALA A 130 1.83 -9.49 -3.31
C ALA A 130 2.18 -10.97 -3.12
N THR A 131 1.24 -11.75 -2.62
CA THR A 131 1.26 -13.21 -2.61
C THR A 131 0.06 -13.75 -3.39
N GLU A 132 0.28 -14.64 -4.35
CA GLU A 132 -0.75 -15.50 -4.93
C GLU A 132 -0.77 -16.82 -4.17
N ASN A 133 -1.93 -17.21 -3.61
CA ASN A 133 -2.06 -18.47 -2.89
C ASN A 133 -2.48 -19.63 -3.80
N ASN A 134 -2.43 -20.86 -3.29
CA ASN A 134 -2.79 -22.07 -4.05
C ASN A 134 -4.27 -22.13 -4.47
N THR A 135 -5.14 -21.33 -3.85
CA THR A 135 -6.56 -21.26 -4.19
C THR A 135 -6.86 -20.20 -5.25
N GLY A 136 -5.84 -19.46 -5.69
CA GLY A 136 -5.96 -18.38 -6.66
C GLY A 136 -6.31 -17.02 -6.07
N GLY A 137 -6.40 -16.91 -4.74
CA GLY A 137 -6.56 -15.64 -4.03
C GLY A 137 -5.25 -14.85 -3.93
N PHE A 138 -5.36 -13.54 -3.69
CA PHE A 138 -4.21 -12.64 -3.60
C PHE A 138 -4.20 -11.87 -2.28
N ILE A 139 -3.02 -11.71 -1.70
CA ILE A 139 -2.78 -10.81 -0.57
C ILE A 139 -1.86 -9.70 -1.07
N ILE A 140 -2.30 -8.45 -0.98
CA ILE A 140 -1.46 -7.29 -1.29
C ILE A 140 -0.81 -6.79 0.00
N HIS A 141 0.52 -6.82 0.04
CA HIS A 141 1.32 -6.39 1.19
C HIS A 141 1.66 -4.89 1.17
N GLY A 142 1.40 -4.22 0.05
CA GLY A 142 1.67 -2.80 -0.16
C GLY A 142 2.40 -2.54 -1.47
N ARG A 143 2.93 -1.33 -1.61
CA ARG A 143 3.74 -0.94 -2.78
C ARG A 143 5.15 -1.54 -2.65
N SER A 144 5.70 -2.05 -3.76
CA SER A 144 7.07 -2.60 -3.79
C SER A 144 8.13 -1.57 -3.45
N ASP A 145 7.94 -0.34 -3.94
CA ASP A 145 8.83 0.80 -3.70
C ASP A 145 8.69 1.41 -2.28
N ALA A 146 7.56 1.13 -1.60
CA ALA A 146 7.34 1.45 -0.19
C ALA A 146 7.66 0.29 0.76
N THR A 147 7.96 -0.91 0.26
CA THR A 147 8.34 -2.03 1.11
C THR A 147 9.62 -1.71 1.89
N LEU A 148 9.64 -2.20 3.12
CA LEU A 148 10.78 -2.08 4.02
C LEU A 148 11.76 -3.20 3.67
N ASN A 149 13.04 -2.90 3.58
CA ASN A 149 14.07 -3.94 3.40
C ASN A 149 15.00 -3.91 4.62
N ARG A 150 14.60 -4.61 5.67
CA ARG A 150 15.36 -4.64 6.92
C ARG A 150 16.13 -5.95 7.09
N GLN A 151 17.45 -5.84 7.19
CA GLN A 151 18.34 -7.00 7.37
C GLN A 151 18.11 -8.08 6.29
N GLY A 152 17.92 -7.66 5.04
CA GLY A 152 17.71 -8.55 3.90
C GLY A 152 16.30 -9.17 3.80
N VAL A 153 15.37 -8.79 4.68
CA VAL A 153 13.97 -9.24 4.61
C VAL A 153 13.09 -8.10 4.11
N ARG A 154 12.34 -8.38 3.07
CA ARG A 154 11.33 -7.46 2.51
C ARG A 154 10.04 -7.57 3.30
N ILE A 155 9.52 -6.43 3.79
CA ILE A 155 8.36 -6.33 4.67
C ILE A 155 7.37 -5.37 4.03
N GLY A 156 6.10 -5.77 3.94
CA GLY A 156 5.03 -4.90 3.46
C GLY A 156 4.58 -3.90 4.52
N THR A 157 4.37 -2.63 4.12
CA THR A 157 3.86 -1.59 5.03
C THR A 157 2.47 -1.92 5.59
N ALA A 158 1.67 -2.68 4.83
CA ALA A 158 0.32 -3.09 5.23
C ALA A 158 0.31 -3.94 6.52
N GLU A 159 1.35 -4.73 6.79
CA GLU A 159 1.44 -5.54 8.01
C GLU A 159 1.48 -4.66 9.26
N ILE A 160 2.28 -3.57 9.20
CA ILE A 160 2.36 -2.58 10.29
C ILE A 160 1.02 -1.86 10.46
N TYR A 161 0.42 -1.38 9.37
CA TYR A 161 -0.87 -0.69 9.45
C TYR A 161 -1.97 -1.58 10.00
N ASN A 162 -2.07 -2.82 9.55
CA ASN A 162 -3.07 -3.78 10.03
C ASN A 162 -2.92 -4.07 11.52
N SER A 163 -1.69 -4.21 12.01
CA SER A 163 -1.43 -4.35 13.44
C SER A 163 -1.89 -3.12 14.23
N LEU A 164 -1.55 -1.91 13.76
CA LEU A 164 -1.84 -0.66 14.46
C LEU A 164 -3.31 -0.25 14.40
N ASN A 165 -4.05 -0.64 13.38
CA ASN A 165 -5.49 -0.32 13.23
C ASN A 165 -6.37 -0.87 14.36
N THR A 166 -5.89 -1.83 15.14
CA THR A 166 -6.59 -2.35 16.32
C THR A 166 -6.53 -1.42 17.53
N ARG A 167 -5.70 -0.37 17.50
CA ARG A 167 -5.48 0.57 18.60
C ARG A 167 -6.46 1.73 18.55
N LYS A 168 -7.32 1.84 19.56
CA LYS A 168 -8.31 2.92 19.66
C LYS A 168 -7.71 4.30 19.94
N ASN A 169 -6.49 4.36 20.48
CA ASN A 169 -5.79 5.61 20.79
C ASN A 169 -4.97 6.16 19.60
N LEU A 170 -4.86 5.42 18.49
CA LEU A 170 -4.26 5.89 17.26
C LEU A 170 -5.34 6.18 16.22
N ASN A 171 -5.35 7.40 15.69
CA ASN A 171 -6.27 7.78 14.64
C ASN A 171 -5.73 7.41 13.25
N ASP A 172 -4.41 7.51 13.08
CA ASP A 172 -3.73 7.20 11.81
C ASP A 172 -2.24 6.96 12.01
N SER A 173 -1.58 6.39 11.00
CA SER A 173 -0.13 6.15 11.01
C SER A 173 0.46 6.17 9.61
N LEU A 174 1.77 6.49 9.50
CA LEU A 174 2.55 6.41 8.27
C LEU A 174 3.91 5.82 8.60
N VAL A 175 4.28 4.72 7.94
CA VAL A 175 5.59 4.10 8.13
C VAL A 175 6.49 4.42 6.95
N ILE A 176 7.71 4.84 7.23
CA ILE A 176 8.73 5.17 6.23
C ILE A 176 10.04 4.48 6.60
N HIS A 177 10.59 3.75 5.66
CA HIS A 177 11.93 3.17 5.79
C HIS A 177 12.94 3.99 5.01
N LEU A 178 13.90 4.54 5.72
CA LEU A 178 15.04 5.29 5.18
C LEU A 178 16.27 4.40 5.25
N THR A 179 16.96 4.26 4.13
CA THR A 179 18.20 3.48 4.07
C THR A 179 19.18 4.12 3.09
N ASN A 180 20.46 4.15 3.48
CA ASN A 180 21.61 4.45 2.64
C ASN A 180 22.77 3.56 3.08
N ASP A 181 23.98 3.77 2.55
CA ASP A 181 25.16 2.96 2.87
C ASP A 181 25.59 3.05 4.35
N LYS A 182 25.13 4.06 5.09
CA LYS A 182 25.54 4.34 6.47
C LYS A 182 24.44 4.10 7.50
N GLN A 183 23.17 4.24 7.11
CA GLN A 183 22.04 4.26 8.04
C GLN A 183 20.88 3.43 7.50
N ASP A 184 20.21 2.73 8.41
CA ASP A 184 18.96 2.02 8.21
C ASP A 184 18.02 2.44 9.34
N SER A 185 16.92 3.13 9.02
CA SER A 185 16.01 3.68 10.00
C SER A 185 14.55 3.51 9.59
N LEU A 186 13.78 2.86 10.43
CA LEU A 186 12.34 2.71 10.30
C LEU A 186 11.63 3.75 11.15
N LEU A 187 10.96 4.70 10.49
CA LEU A 187 10.21 5.77 11.12
C LEU A 187 8.72 5.43 11.09
N LEU A 188 8.07 5.57 12.23
CA LEU A 188 6.61 5.47 12.35
C LEU A 188 6.05 6.83 12.78
N PHE A 189 5.37 7.50 11.87
CA PHE A 189 4.61 8.71 12.17
C PHE A 189 3.21 8.30 12.62
N VAL A 190 2.71 8.91 13.70
CA VAL A 190 1.41 8.57 14.30
C VAL A 190 0.58 9.83 14.55
N VAL A 191 -0.72 9.71 14.30
CA VAL A 191 -1.72 10.69 14.69
C VAL A 191 -2.49 10.15 15.90
N ALA A 192 -2.41 10.84 17.02
CA ALA A 192 -3.07 10.43 18.26
C ALA A 192 -3.61 11.64 19.04
N GLN A 193 -4.76 11.46 19.69
CA GLN A 193 -5.38 12.52 20.52
C GLN A 193 -4.71 12.66 21.89
N ALA A 194 -4.17 11.57 22.42
CA ALA A 194 -3.49 11.52 23.71
C ALA A 194 -2.02 11.15 23.56
N GLU A 195 -1.30 11.10 24.67
CA GLU A 195 0.06 10.61 24.72
C GLU A 195 0.13 9.15 24.24
N VAL A 196 1.17 8.84 23.48
CA VAL A 196 1.34 7.52 22.86
C VAL A 196 2.37 6.75 23.65
N ASP A 197 1.99 5.59 24.17
CA ASP A 197 2.95 4.65 24.75
C ASP A 197 3.72 3.93 23.63
N GLU A 198 4.92 4.43 23.34
CA GLU A 198 5.80 3.88 22.32
C GLU A 198 6.20 2.43 22.62
N LYS A 199 6.40 2.09 23.91
CA LYS A 199 6.79 0.73 24.32
C LYS A 199 5.69 -0.28 24.02
N GLU A 200 4.45 0.09 24.26
CA GLU A 200 3.30 -0.75 23.89
C GLU A 200 3.18 -0.96 22.37
N ILE A 201 3.38 0.10 21.57
CA ILE A 201 3.38 -0.01 20.10
C ILE A 201 4.49 -0.97 19.64
N MET A 202 5.70 -0.77 20.12
CA MET A 202 6.85 -1.62 19.79
C MET A 202 6.63 -3.08 20.20
N ALA A 203 6.08 -3.30 21.40
CA ALA A 203 5.75 -4.65 21.89
C ALA A 203 4.68 -5.33 21.03
N GLN A 204 3.63 -4.60 20.65
CA GLN A 204 2.58 -5.09 19.76
C GLN A 204 3.11 -5.50 18.40
N LEU A 205 3.87 -4.63 17.74
CA LEU A 205 4.47 -4.91 16.42
C LEU A 205 5.44 -6.11 16.48
N ARG A 206 6.24 -6.20 17.55
CA ARG A 206 7.12 -7.36 17.77
C ARG A 206 6.35 -8.67 17.91
N LYS A 207 5.21 -8.64 18.61
CA LYS A 207 4.39 -9.83 18.90
C LYS A 207 3.53 -10.25 17.71
N GLN A 208 2.88 -9.28 17.03
CA GLN A 208 1.91 -9.57 15.98
C GLN A 208 2.55 -9.72 14.59
N CYS A 209 3.70 -9.06 14.38
CA CYS A 209 4.44 -9.14 13.13
C CYS A 209 5.81 -9.81 13.35
N SER A 210 6.86 -9.06 13.58
CA SER A 210 8.19 -9.58 13.93
C SER A 210 9.09 -8.49 14.52
N PRO A 211 10.27 -8.83 15.08
CA PRO A 211 11.23 -7.81 15.54
C PRO A 211 11.64 -6.80 14.45
N ARG A 212 11.62 -7.20 13.17
CA ARG A 212 11.98 -6.32 12.04
C ARG A 212 10.95 -5.24 11.73
N HIS A 213 9.70 -5.41 12.19
CA HIS A 213 8.62 -4.43 12.04
C HIS A 213 8.64 -3.33 13.11
N VAL A 214 9.49 -3.49 14.13
CA VAL A 214 9.59 -2.52 15.21
C VAL A 214 10.27 -1.25 14.71
N PRO A 215 9.62 -0.08 14.79
CA PRO A 215 10.22 1.18 14.35
C PRO A 215 11.39 1.59 15.27
N ASP A 216 12.37 2.26 14.69
CA ASP A 216 13.48 2.85 15.45
C ASP A 216 13.05 4.16 16.11
N HIS A 217 12.12 4.88 15.48
CA HIS A 217 11.54 6.12 16.02
C HIS A 217 10.04 6.16 15.78
N ILE A 218 9.31 6.64 16.81
CA ILE A 218 7.87 6.95 16.72
C ILE A 218 7.74 8.46 16.84
N ILE A 219 7.12 9.09 15.84
CA ILE A 219 7.01 10.54 15.73
C ILE A 219 5.54 10.92 15.69
N ARG A 220 5.10 11.76 16.63
CA ARG A 220 3.74 12.28 16.60
C ARG A 220 3.63 13.42 15.58
N VAL A 221 2.60 13.35 14.73
CA VAL A 221 2.28 14.36 13.73
C VAL A 221 0.79 14.75 13.83
N PRO A 222 0.41 15.95 13.41
CA PRO A 222 -0.98 16.38 13.45
C PRO A 222 -1.88 15.61 12.48
N GLU A 223 -1.35 15.25 11.30
CA GLU A 223 -2.11 14.60 10.24
C GLU A 223 -1.19 13.83 9.29
N ILE A 224 -1.69 12.75 8.69
CA ILE A 224 -1.01 12.00 7.62
C ILE A 224 -1.48 12.53 6.25
N PRO A 225 -0.57 12.76 5.28
CA PRO A 225 -0.93 13.23 3.95
C PRO A 225 -1.59 12.12 3.12
N TYR A 226 -2.67 12.49 2.43
CA TYR A 226 -3.42 11.63 1.53
C TYR A 226 -3.59 12.26 0.16
N THR A 227 -3.53 11.45 -0.88
CA THR A 227 -3.97 11.85 -2.21
C THR A 227 -5.48 12.09 -2.23
N LEU A 228 -5.98 12.80 -3.25
CA LEU A 228 -7.42 12.99 -3.47
C LEU A 228 -8.18 11.64 -3.56
N SER A 229 -7.52 10.59 -4.03
CA SER A 229 -8.08 9.23 -4.09
C SER A 229 -7.99 8.45 -2.76
N GLY A 230 -7.49 9.04 -1.67
CA GLY A 230 -7.41 8.43 -0.35
C GLY A 230 -6.23 7.48 -0.13
N LYS A 231 -5.16 7.59 -0.92
CA LYS A 231 -3.92 6.81 -0.73
C LYS A 231 -2.93 7.59 0.15
N LYS A 232 -2.25 6.89 1.06
CA LYS A 232 -1.14 7.46 1.84
C LYS A 232 0.03 7.83 0.93
N VAL A 233 0.70 8.92 1.24
CA VAL A 233 1.76 9.51 0.39
C VAL A 233 3.14 9.03 0.87
N GLU A 234 3.35 7.71 0.91
CA GLU A 234 4.58 7.10 1.46
C GLU A 234 5.84 7.51 0.70
N ILE A 235 5.84 7.31 -0.62
CA ILE A 235 7.03 7.50 -1.45
C ILE A 235 7.46 8.96 -1.57
N PRO A 236 6.58 9.93 -1.83
CA PRO A 236 6.95 11.33 -1.80
C PRO A 236 7.52 11.76 -0.44
N ILE A 237 6.91 11.33 0.67
CA ILE A 237 7.43 11.62 2.02
C ILE A 237 8.81 11.00 2.22
N LYS A 238 9.01 9.75 1.82
CA LYS A 238 10.34 9.11 1.85
C LYS A 238 11.38 9.95 1.13
N ARG A 239 11.09 10.42 -0.09
CA ARG A 239 12.00 11.27 -0.87
C ARG A 239 12.30 12.61 -0.20
N VAL A 240 11.28 13.24 0.41
CA VAL A 240 11.47 14.49 1.18
C VAL A 240 12.37 14.25 2.38
N LEU A 241 12.16 13.18 3.13
CA LEU A 241 12.99 12.81 4.28
C LEU A 241 14.42 12.45 3.88
N MET A 242 14.63 12.01 2.64
CA MET A 242 15.95 11.79 2.04
C MET A 242 16.55 13.04 1.37
N GLY A 243 15.97 14.24 1.59
CA GLY A 243 16.51 15.52 1.13
C GLY A 243 16.01 16.04 -0.21
N ALA A 244 15.05 15.36 -0.85
CA ALA A 244 14.44 15.89 -2.08
C ALA A 244 13.53 17.10 -1.78
N SER A 245 13.53 18.09 -2.68
CA SER A 245 12.56 19.19 -2.61
C SER A 245 11.14 18.68 -2.84
N ILE A 246 10.20 19.17 -2.05
CA ILE A 246 8.79 18.80 -2.16
C ILE A 246 8.24 19.06 -3.57
N ASP A 247 8.59 20.18 -4.18
CA ASP A 247 8.13 20.59 -5.50
C ASP A 247 8.54 19.63 -6.62
N ASN A 248 9.63 18.86 -6.40
CA ASN A 248 10.13 17.88 -7.36
C ASN A 248 9.49 16.48 -7.19
N VAL A 249 8.83 16.22 -6.07
CA VAL A 249 8.35 14.87 -5.75
C VAL A 249 6.84 14.77 -5.59
N LEU A 250 6.15 15.91 -5.38
CA LEU A 250 4.73 15.90 -5.11
C LEU A 250 4.06 17.22 -5.55
N ARG A 251 2.95 17.09 -6.24
CA ARG A 251 2.07 18.21 -6.52
C ARG A 251 1.07 18.38 -5.37
N LEU A 252 1.11 19.52 -4.70
CA LEU A 252 0.25 19.78 -3.53
C LEU A 252 -1.24 19.78 -3.88
N ASP A 253 -1.61 20.16 -5.10
CA ASP A 253 -2.99 20.14 -5.62
C ASP A 253 -3.55 18.71 -5.80
N SER A 254 -2.68 17.69 -5.80
CA SER A 254 -3.08 16.28 -5.83
C SER A 254 -3.46 15.71 -4.45
N LEU A 255 -3.28 16.50 -3.39
CA LEU A 255 -3.54 16.09 -2.02
C LEU A 255 -4.92 16.54 -1.53
N ARG A 256 -5.53 15.69 -0.71
CA ARG A 256 -6.75 16.04 0.02
C ARG A 256 -6.47 17.05 1.15
N ASN A 257 -5.28 16.97 1.75
CA ASN A 257 -4.85 17.74 2.91
C ASN A 257 -3.40 18.25 2.74
N PRO A 258 -3.15 19.21 1.82
CA PRO A 258 -1.80 19.64 1.46
C PRO A 258 -0.99 20.22 2.62
N ASP A 259 -1.63 20.86 3.60
CA ASP A 259 -0.96 21.44 4.77
C ASP A 259 -0.27 20.38 5.66
N SER A 260 -0.73 19.13 5.60
CA SER A 260 -0.14 18.03 6.37
C SER A 260 1.33 17.74 6.01
N ILE A 261 1.78 18.14 4.81
CA ILE A 261 3.17 17.96 4.35
C ILE A 261 4.17 18.77 5.19
N LYS A 262 3.76 19.91 5.70
CA LYS A 262 4.66 20.86 6.37
C LYS A 262 5.44 20.21 7.51
N CYS A 263 4.78 19.41 8.35
CA CYS A 263 5.44 18.77 9.49
C CYS A 263 6.53 17.76 9.04
N PHE A 264 6.40 17.12 7.89
CA PHE A 264 7.41 16.20 7.35
C PHE A 264 8.60 16.96 6.76
N VAL A 265 8.36 18.09 6.09
CA VAL A 265 9.42 18.98 5.60
C VAL A 265 10.21 19.56 6.77
N ASP A 266 9.53 20.00 7.83
CA ASP A 266 10.16 20.54 9.03
C ASP A 266 10.98 19.46 9.76
N TYR A 267 10.44 18.23 9.85
CA TYR A 267 11.18 17.08 10.40
C TYR A 267 12.44 16.77 9.59
N ALA A 268 12.35 16.73 8.25
CA ALA A 268 13.50 16.49 7.38
C ALA A 268 14.61 17.53 7.57
N LYS A 269 14.25 18.81 7.75
CA LYS A 269 15.21 19.90 8.02
C LYS A 269 15.85 19.77 9.41
N SER A 270 15.09 19.33 10.42
CA SER A 270 15.57 19.21 11.80
C SER A 270 16.43 17.96 12.04
N LYS A 271 16.18 16.92 11.27
CA LYS A 271 16.89 15.63 11.35
C LYS A 271 17.22 15.12 9.94
N PRO A 272 18.21 15.71 9.26
CA PRO A 272 18.57 15.28 7.93
C PRO A 272 19.10 13.84 7.96
N PHE A 273 18.64 13.04 7.00
CA PHE A 273 19.11 11.69 6.79
C PHE A 273 20.35 11.71 5.89
N THR A 274 21.56 11.67 6.50
CA THR A 274 22.87 11.84 5.83
C THR A 274 23.74 10.59 5.91
#